data_6584747490ce673d2c7fc8d8dd3f18e5
#
_entry.id   6584747490ce673d2c7fc8d8dd3f18e5
#
_cell.length_a   1.000
_cell.length_b   1.000
_cell.length_c   1.000
_cell.angle_alpha   90.00
_cell.angle_beta   90.00
_cell.angle_gamma   90.00
#
_symmetry.space_group_name_H-M   'P 1'
#
loop_
_entity.id
_entity.type
_entity.pdbx_description
1 polymer ?
#
loop_
_entity_poly.entity_id
_entity_poly.type
_entity_poly.pdbx_seq_one_letter_code
_entity_poly.pdbx_strand_id
1 'polypeptide(L)'
;STYVDALPALISPKTGRIHTSFMQAVTATGRLSSKDPNLQNIPIRTVRGREIRKAFIPRDENHLILSADYSQIELRIMAAFSKDESMLDAFNNGLDVHKATAAKVFHVPLEEVTSDMRRKAKTVNFGIIYGVSAFGLAAQLAISRTEAKEIIDQYFVEFPKVKTFMDQSITDARENGYVET
;
A
#
# COMPACT_ATOMS: atom_id res chain seq x y z
N SER A 1 -14.66 23.37 -0.18
CA SER A 1 -13.73 22.24 -0.06
C SER A 1 -13.50 21.60 -1.42
N THR A 2 -12.39 20.88 -1.58
CA THR A 2 -11.98 20.27 -2.88
C THR A 2 -13.04 19.33 -3.45
N TYR A 3 -13.80 18.65 -2.62
CA TYR A 3 -14.78 17.66 -3.08
C TYR A 3 -16.21 18.16 -3.02
N VAL A 4 -16.61 18.78 -1.89
CA VAL A 4 -18.01 19.15 -1.66
C VAL A 4 -18.43 20.32 -2.54
N ASP A 5 -17.56 21.30 -2.74
CA ASP A 5 -17.91 22.51 -3.50
C ASP A 5 -17.47 22.41 -4.97
N ALA A 6 -16.30 21.79 -5.23
CA ALA A 6 -15.76 21.76 -6.57
C ALA A 6 -16.38 20.67 -7.46
N LEU A 7 -16.63 19.46 -6.95
CA LEU A 7 -17.14 18.37 -7.80
C LEU A 7 -18.52 18.64 -8.41
N PRO A 8 -19.52 19.22 -7.72
CA PRO A 8 -20.80 19.52 -8.35
C PRO A 8 -20.70 20.45 -9.55
N ALA A 9 -19.74 21.39 -9.53
CA ALA A 9 -19.50 22.31 -10.64
C ALA A 9 -18.89 21.61 -11.89
N LEU A 10 -18.37 20.38 -11.74
CA LEU A 10 -17.78 19.61 -12.81
C LEU A 10 -18.75 18.56 -13.41
N ILE A 11 -20.00 18.57 -12.99
CA ILE A 11 -21.03 17.71 -13.59
C ILE A 11 -21.26 18.16 -15.03
N SER A 12 -21.02 17.26 -15.97
CA SER A 12 -21.25 17.52 -17.38
C SER A 12 -22.73 17.70 -17.68
N PRO A 13 -23.16 18.82 -18.27
CA PRO A 13 -24.58 19.03 -18.62
C PRO A 13 -25.09 18.04 -19.69
N LYS A 14 -24.18 17.41 -20.45
CA LYS A 14 -24.54 16.42 -21.46
C LYS A 14 -24.86 15.04 -20.88
N THR A 15 -24.17 14.66 -19.80
CA THR A 15 -24.25 13.29 -19.25
C THR A 15 -24.83 13.21 -17.86
N GLY A 16 -24.92 14.36 -17.15
CA GLY A 16 -25.26 14.41 -15.72
C GLY A 16 -24.21 13.78 -14.80
N ARG A 17 -22.99 13.56 -15.30
CA ARG A 17 -21.93 12.81 -14.60
C ARG A 17 -20.62 13.60 -14.55
N ILE A 18 -19.75 13.23 -13.61
CA ILE A 18 -18.39 13.72 -13.53
C ILE A 18 -17.47 12.77 -14.30
N HIS A 19 -16.62 13.32 -15.15
CA HIS A 19 -15.65 12.58 -15.94
C HIS A 19 -14.25 13.03 -15.58
N THR A 20 -13.41 12.07 -15.19
CA THR A 20 -11.98 12.30 -14.98
C THR A 20 -11.18 11.90 -16.21
N SER A 21 -10.00 12.45 -16.35
CA SER A 21 -9.01 12.02 -17.35
C SER A 21 -7.95 11.16 -16.67
N PHE A 22 -7.71 9.95 -17.20
CA PHE A 22 -6.64 9.07 -16.74
C PHE A 22 -5.38 9.28 -17.58
N MET A 23 -4.29 9.58 -16.89
CA MET A 23 -2.98 9.80 -17.48
C MET A 23 -2.11 8.56 -17.25
N GLN A 24 -1.63 7.94 -18.33
CA GLN A 24 -0.87 6.68 -18.27
C GLN A 24 0.64 6.88 -18.12
N ALA A 25 1.18 8.04 -18.53
CA ALA A 25 2.61 8.27 -18.65
C ALA A 25 3.11 9.40 -17.73
N VAL A 26 2.44 9.66 -16.60
CA VAL A 26 2.80 10.77 -15.69
C VAL A 26 3.59 10.29 -14.47
N THR A 27 3.30 9.10 -13.96
CA THR A 27 3.97 8.58 -12.78
C THR A 27 5.23 7.80 -13.17
N ALA A 28 6.31 7.96 -12.41
CA ALA A 28 7.55 7.20 -12.64
C ALA A 28 7.38 5.67 -12.41
N THR A 29 6.31 5.28 -11.71
CA THR A 29 6.03 3.88 -11.35
C THR A 29 5.10 3.16 -12.35
N GLY A 30 4.68 3.80 -13.44
CA GLY A 30 3.69 3.24 -14.38
C GLY A 30 2.25 3.20 -13.86
N ARG A 31 1.97 3.74 -12.65
CA ARG A 31 0.60 3.84 -12.14
C ARG A 31 -0.19 4.89 -12.91
N LEU A 32 -1.51 4.70 -13.03
CA LEU A 32 -2.39 5.74 -13.54
C LEU A 32 -2.44 6.95 -12.61
N SER A 33 -2.55 8.12 -13.18
CA SER A 33 -2.89 9.36 -12.47
C SER A 33 -4.24 9.87 -12.98
N SER A 34 -5.08 10.34 -12.07
CA SER A 34 -6.41 10.89 -12.38
C SER A 34 -6.37 12.40 -12.22
N LYS A 35 -6.89 13.13 -13.24
CA LYS A 35 -6.93 14.59 -13.19
C LYS A 35 -8.22 15.15 -13.83
N ASP A 36 -8.55 16.36 -13.47
CA ASP A 36 -9.64 17.17 -14.01
C ASP A 36 -11.04 16.51 -13.93
N PRO A 37 -11.49 16.06 -12.74
CA PRO A 37 -10.92 16.14 -11.39
C PRO A 37 -10.11 14.88 -11.01
N ASN A 38 -9.26 14.98 -9.96
CA ASN A 38 -8.61 13.81 -9.39
C ASN A 38 -9.62 13.02 -8.54
N LEU A 39 -10.07 11.87 -9.04
CA LEU A 39 -10.99 10.96 -8.35
C LEU A 39 -10.30 9.80 -7.63
N GLN A 40 -8.98 9.66 -7.74
CA GLN A 40 -8.22 8.63 -7.01
C GLN A 40 -7.99 8.98 -5.54
N ASN A 41 -8.13 10.26 -5.17
CA ASN A 41 -7.86 10.74 -3.82
C ASN A 41 -9.14 11.07 -3.03
N ILE A 42 -10.26 10.46 -3.35
CA ILE A 42 -11.52 10.65 -2.59
C ILE A 42 -11.28 10.17 -1.16
N PRO A 43 -11.52 11.04 -0.14
CA PRO A 43 -11.21 10.71 1.24
C PRO A 43 -11.96 9.47 1.75
N ILE A 44 -11.28 8.63 2.55
CA ILE A 44 -11.88 7.43 3.17
C ILE A 44 -11.52 7.30 4.65
N ARG A 45 -10.44 7.95 5.12
CA ARG A 45 -9.92 7.74 6.47
C ARG A 45 -10.81 8.36 7.55
N THR A 46 -11.39 9.50 7.29
CA THR A 46 -12.25 10.23 8.25
C THR A 46 -13.72 9.90 8.06
N VAL A 47 -14.55 10.13 9.08
CA VAL A 47 -16.00 9.98 9.00
C VAL A 47 -16.55 10.86 7.88
N ARG A 48 -16.19 12.16 7.85
CA ARG A 48 -16.61 13.10 6.80
C ARG A 48 -16.16 12.66 5.40
N GLY A 49 -14.97 12.09 5.29
CA GLY A 49 -14.46 11.55 4.00
C GLY A 49 -15.31 10.38 3.50
N ARG A 50 -15.76 9.50 4.39
CA ARG A 50 -16.67 8.41 4.04
C ARG A 50 -18.05 8.89 3.61
N GLU A 51 -18.56 9.99 4.19
CA GLU A 51 -19.81 10.59 3.75
C GLU A 51 -19.74 11.11 2.30
N ILE A 52 -18.59 11.71 1.90
CA ILE A 52 -18.38 12.15 0.52
C ILE A 52 -18.50 10.97 -0.46
N ARG A 53 -18.03 9.79 -0.09
CA ARG A 53 -18.14 8.58 -0.95
C ARG A 53 -19.57 8.15 -1.23
N LYS A 54 -20.51 8.43 -0.33
CA LYS A 54 -21.94 8.11 -0.52
C LYS A 54 -22.58 8.91 -1.67
N ALA A 55 -21.99 10.04 -2.06
CA ALA A 55 -22.46 10.84 -3.19
C ALA A 55 -22.13 10.19 -4.55
N PHE A 56 -21.22 9.21 -4.58
CA PHE A 56 -20.91 8.45 -5.79
C PHE A 56 -21.87 7.27 -5.89
N ILE A 57 -22.81 7.39 -6.77
CA ILE A 57 -23.89 6.41 -6.99
C ILE A 57 -23.79 5.78 -8.38
N PRO A 58 -24.37 4.60 -8.61
CA PRO A 58 -24.46 4.03 -9.95
C PRO A 58 -25.30 4.92 -10.86
N ARG A 59 -25.24 4.64 -12.16
CA ARG A 59 -25.91 5.41 -13.20
C ARG A 59 -27.44 5.50 -12.98
N ASP A 60 -28.02 4.37 -12.68
CA ASP A 60 -29.46 4.18 -12.46
C ASP A 60 -29.67 2.87 -11.65
N GLU A 61 -30.91 2.51 -11.40
CA GLU A 61 -31.28 1.32 -10.63
C GLU A 61 -30.86 -0.03 -11.25
N ASN A 62 -30.57 -0.05 -12.56
CA ASN A 62 -30.12 -1.25 -13.26
C ASN A 62 -28.59 -1.41 -13.26
N HIS A 63 -27.86 -0.47 -12.62
CA HIS A 63 -26.41 -0.48 -12.55
C HIS A 63 -25.94 -0.59 -11.10
N LEU A 64 -24.79 -1.22 -10.94
CA LEU A 64 -24.10 -1.34 -9.65
C LEU A 64 -22.69 -0.77 -9.77
N ILE A 65 -22.16 -0.27 -8.66
CA ILE A 65 -20.72 0.03 -8.55
C ILE A 65 -20.02 -1.25 -8.12
N LEU A 66 -19.15 -1.77 -8.97
CA LEU A 66 -18.23 -2.84 -8.62
C LEU A 66 -16.90 -2.24 -8.15
N SER A 67 -16.45 -2.61 -6.95
CA SER A 67 -15.12 -2.29 -6.45
C SER A 67 -14.36 -3.59 -6.21
N ALA A 68 -13.23 -3.74 -6.89
CA ALA A 68 -12.35 -4.88 -6.71
C ALA A 68 -10.91 -4.38 -6.52
N ASP A 69 -10.19 -4.97 -5.59
CA ASP A 69 -8.79 -4.65 -5.28
C ASP A 69 -8.01 -5.93 -5.05
N TYR A 70 -6.75 -5.94 -5.48
CA TYR A 70 -5.87 -7.05 -5.21
C TYR A 70 -5.45 -7.05 -3.73
N SER A 71 -5.63 -8.18 -3.07
CA SER A 71 -5.19 -8.33 -1.67
C SER A 71 -3.67 -8.38 -1.59
N GLN A 72 -3.07 -7.31 -1.08
CA GLN A 72 -1.65 -7.22 -0.74
C GLN A 72 -0.71 -7.56 -1.92
N ILE A 73 -1.04 -7.09 -3.12
CA ILE A 73 -0.34 -7.50 -4.35
C ILE A 73 1.16 -7.20 -4.32
N GLU A 74 1.58 -6.06 -3.80
CA GLU A 74 2.99 -5.70 -3.70
C GLU A 74 3.78 -6.67 -2.81
N LEU A 75 3.19 -7.11 -1.69
CA LEU A 75 3.81 -8.11 -0.81
C LEU A 75 3.87 -9.50 -1.47
N ARG A 76 2.86 -9.87 -2.25
CA ARG A 76 2.88 -11.12 -3.02
C ARG A 76 3.95 -11.10 -4.11
N ILE A 77 4.11 -9.99 -4.81
CA ILE A 77 5.17 -9.79 -5.79
C ILE A 77 6.54 -9.86 -5.11
N MET A 78 6.69 -9.18 -3.96
CA MET A 78 7.93 -9.26 -3.18
C MET A 78 8.25 -10.70 -2.76
N ALA A 79 7.27 -11.45 -2.26
CA ALA A 79 7.44 -12.86 -1.90
C ALA A 79 7.87 -13.72 -3.10
N ALA A 80 7.24 -13.51 -4.26
CA ALA A 80 7.54 -14.26 -5.48
C ALA A 80 8.95 -13.96 -6.03
N PHE A 81 9.37 -12.70 -6.03
CA PHE A 81 10.67 -12.29 -6.56
C PHE A 81 11.81 -12.60 -5.60
N SER A 82 11.65 -12.31 -4.32
CA SER A 82 12.66 -12.64 -3.31
C SER A 82 12.78 -14.13 -3.05
N LYS A 83 11.73 -14.90 -3.33
CA LYS A 83 11.59 -16.32 -2.96
C LYS A 83 11.82 -16.57 -1.46
N ASP A 84 11.42 -15.60 -0.64
CA ASP A 84 11.52 -15.72 0.81
C ASP A 84 10.50 -16.75 1.32
N GLU A 85 11.01 -17.82 1.92
CA GLU A 85 10.20 -18.97 2.33
C GLU A 85 9.17 -18.59 3.37
N SER A 86 9.54 -17.79 4.35
CA SER A 86 8.63 -17.34 5.41
C SER A 86 7.46 -16.52 4.86
N MET A 87 7.74 -15.67 3.86
CA MET A 87 6.71 -14.85 3.24
C MET A 87 5.83 -15.67 2.30
N LEU A 88 6.43 -16.60 1.53
CA LEU A 88 5.69 -17.51 0.67
C LEU A 88 4.76 -18.43 1.47
N ASP A 89 5.25 -18.98 2.59
CA ASP A 89 4.46 -19.84 3.48
C ASP A 89 3.26 -19.09 4.05
N ALA A 90 3.43 -17.84 4.48
CA ALA A 90 2.32 -17.04 4.97
C ALA A 90 1.22 -16.89 3.90
N PHE A 91 1.59 -16.62 2.65
CA PHE A 91 0.61 -16.49 1.56
C PHE A 91 0.00 -17.81 1.13
N ASN A 92 0.79 -18.89 1.03
CA ASN A 92 0.31 -20.19 0.60
C ASN A 92 -0.65 -20.82 1.62
N ASN A 93 -0.45 -20.57 2.90
CA ASN A 93 -1.32 -21.03 3.98
C ASN A 93 -2.50 -20.08 4.26
N GLY A 94 -2.69 -19.04 3.46
CA GLY A 94 -3.80 -18.07 3.65
C GLY A 94 -3.71 -17.25 4.93
N LEU A 95 -2.52 -17.14 5.53
CA LEU A 95 -2.30 -16.37 6.75
C LEU A 95 -2.36 -14.86 6.46
N ASP A 96 -2.79 -14.11 7.46
CA ASP A 96 -2.65 -12.66 7.42
C ASP A 96 -1.17 -12.29 7.54
N VAL A 97 -0.55 -11.91 6.42
CA VAL A 97 0.89 -11.60 6.34
C VAL A 97 1.29 -10.49 7.32
N HIS A 98 0.42 -9.51 7.58
CA HIS A 98 0.72 -8.46 8.56
C HIS A 98 0.71 -9.00 10.00
N LYS A 99 -0.18 -9.96 10.28
CA LYS A 99 -0.22 -10.65 11.56
C LYS A 99 0.98 -11.58 11.72
N ALA A 100 1.34 -12.31 10.67
CA ALA A 100 2.53 -13.17 10.65
C ALA A 100 3.82 -12.34 10.84
N THR A 101 3.96 -11.21 10.12
CA THR A 101 5.08 -10.28 10.33
C THR A 101 5.11 -9.74 11.76
N ALA A 102 3.95 -9.36 12.32
CA ALA A 102 3.90 -8.84 13.69
C ALA A 102 4.37 -9.89 14.70
N ALA A 103 3.90 -11.15 14.59
CA ALA A 103 4.32 -12.23 15.45
C ALA A 103 5.85 -12.39 15.47
N LYS A 104 6.47 -12.35 14.29
CA LYS A 104 7.92 -12.50 14.10
C LYS A 104 8.70 -11.28 14.62
N VAL A 105 8.33 -10.09 14.20
CA VAL A 105 9.06 -8.85 14.53
C VAL A 105 8.95 -8.48 16.01
N PHE A 106 7.80 -8.78 16.65
CA PHE A 106 7.57 -8.51 18.07
C PHE A 106 7.81 -9.72 18.98
N HIS A 107 8.24 -10.87 18.42
CA HIS A 107 8.55 -12.10 19.15
C HIS A 107 7.39 -12.60 20.03
N VAL A 108 6.18 -12.57 19.50
CA VAL A 108 4.98 -13.04 20.17
C VAL A 108 4.32 -14.18 19.38
N PRO A 109 3.64 -15.11 20.01
CA PRO A 109 2.80 -16.09 19.32
C PRO A 109 1.76 -15.39 18.42
N LEU A 110 1.37 -16.06 17.33
CA LEU A 110 0.41 -15.48 16.37
C LEU A 110 -0.91 -15.08 17.04
N GLU A 111 -1.34 -15.85 18.02
CA GLU A 111 -2.59 -15.63 18.77
C GLU A 111 -2.53 -14.39 19.66
N GLU A 112 -1.35 -14.01 20.11
CA GLU A 112 -1.12 -12.86 21.00
C GLU A 112 -0.90 -11.54 20.22
N VAL A 113 -0.88 -11.60 18.90
CA VAL A 113 -0.72 -10.38 18.06
C VAL A 113 -1.92 -9.47 18.23
N THR A 114 -1.69 -8.32 18.84
CA THR A 114 -2.71 -7.29 19.01
C THR A 114 -3.01 -6.54 17.71
N SER A 115 -4.15 -5.86 17.66
CA SER A 115 -4.51 -5.01 16.51
C SER A 115 -3.48 -3.88 16.26
N ASP A 116 -2.86 -3.37 17.33
CA ASP A 116 -1.82 -2.34 17.21
C ASP A 116 -0.53 -2.91 16.62
N MET A 117 -0.07 -4.07 17.08
CA MET A 117 1.09 -4.77 16.50
C MET A 117 0.87 -5.07 15.01
N ARG A 118 -0.31 -5.57 14.66
CA ARG A 118 -0.67 -5.81 13.25
C ARG A 118 -0.66 -4.53 12.43
N ARG A 119 -1.17 -3.42 12.97
CA ARG A 119 -1.16 -2.10 12.32
C ARG A 119 0.26 -1.60 12.11
N LYS A 120 1.13 -1.72 13.12
CA LYS A 120 2.55 -1.38 13.02
C LYS A 120 3.25 -2.25 11.97
N ALA A 121 3.06 -3.56 12.01
CA ALA A 121 3.62 -4.48 11.02
C ALA A 121 3.15 -4.20 9.59
N LYS A 122 1.89 -3.77 9.42
CA LYS A 122 1.42 -3.30 8.09
C LYS A 122 2.21 -2.10 7.60
N THR A 123 2.50 -1.13 8.46
CA THR A 123 3.33 0.03 8.12
C THR A 123 4.77 -0.37 7.80
N VAL A 124 5.32 -1.32 8.56
CA VAL A 124 6.67 -1.86 8.34
C VAL A 124 6.74 -2.58 6.98
N ASN A 125 5.83 -3.50 6.71
CA ASN A 125 5.79 -4.26 5.45
C ASN A 125 5.80 -3.36 4.22
N PHE A 126 4.92 -2.36 4.18
CA PHE A 126 4.89 -1.43 3.06
C PHE A 126 6.07 -0.46 3.07
N GLY A 127 6.46 0.02 4.25
CA GLY A 127 7.59 0.92 4.39
C GLY A 127 8.88 0.32 3.83
N ILE A 128 9.17 -0.92 4.17
CA ILE A 128 10.38 -1.62 3.71
C ILE A 128 10.38 -1.81 2.19
N ILE A 129 9.28 -2.25 1.60
CA ILE A 129 9.17 -2.39 0.13
C ILE A 129 9.47 -1.07 -0.59
N TYR A 130 9.06 0.06 0.00
CA TYR A 130 9.33 1.39 -0.55
C TYR A 130 10.62 2.03 -0.04
N GLY A 131 11.50 1.27 0.62
CA GLY A 131 12.81 1.74 1.05
C GLY A 131 12.77 2.75 2.20
N VAL A 132 11.81 2.62 3.13
CA VAL A 132 11.71 3.53 4.28
C VAL A 132 12.97 3.51 5.14
N SER A 133 13.48 4.68 5.50
CA SER A 133 14.56 4.80 6.48
C SER A 133 14.03 4.66 7.92
N ALA A 134 14.93 4.35 8.86
CA ALA A 134 14.57 4.32 10.29
C ALA A 134 13.96 5.66 10.77
N PHE A 135 14.39 6.80 10.22
CA PHE A 135 13.78 8.10 10.50
C PHE A 135 12.34 8.18 9.99
N GLY A 136 12.11 7.78 8.75
CA GLY A 136 10.75 7.78 8.16
C GLY A 136 9.80 6.83 8.88
N LEU A 137 10.27 5.64 9.24
CA LEU A 137 9.46 4.66 9.99
C LEU A 137 9.14 5.15 11.40
N ALA A 138 10.11 5.74 12.11
CA ALA A 138 9.91 6.35 13.43
C ALA A 138 8.81 7.40 13.42
N ALA A 139 8.81 8.29 12.42
CA ALA A 139 7.78 9.30 12.26
C ALA A 139 6.40 8.70 11.97
N GLN A 140 6.30 7.64 11.14
CA GLN A 140 5.04 6.98 10.80
C GLN A 140 4.42 6.22 11.98
N LEU A 141 5.26 5.61 12.82
CA LEU A 141 4.82 4.80 13.96
C LEU A 141 4.76 5.58 15.27
N ALA A 142 5.25 6.83 15.31
CA ALA A 142 5.40 7.64 16.52
C ALA A 142 6.26 6.94 17.61
N ILE A 143 7.38 6.36 17.20
CA ILE A 143 8.35 5.64 18.05
C ILE A 143 9.73 6.29 17.93
N SER A 144 10.69 5.87 18.77
CA SER A 144 12.06 6.33 18.68
C SER A 144 12.74 5.83 17.38
N ARG A 145 13.77 6.56 16.92
CA ARG A 145 14.58 6.14 15.75
C ARG A 145 15.33 4.83 16.03
N THR A 146 15.74 4.60 17.26
CA THR A 146 16.42 3.38 17.69
C THR A 146 15.47 2.18 17.55
N GLU A 147 14.27 2.29 18.12
CA GLU A 147 13.22 1.26 18.01
C GLU A 147 12.83 0.99 16.56
N ALA A 148 12.69 2.04 15.74
CA ALA A 148 12.40 1.87 14.32
C ALA A 148 13.52 1.12 13.57
N LYS A 149 14.79 1.39 13.94
CA LYS A 149 15.93 0.65 13.39
C LYS A 149 15.90 -0.83 13.80
N GLU A 150 15.68 -1.10 15.07
CA GLU A 150 15.55 -2.48 15.58
C GLU A 150 14.45 -3.26 14.85
N ILE A 151 13.29 -2.64 14.62
CA ILE A 151 12.19 -3.24 13.86
C ILE A 151 12.63 -3.57 12.42
N ILE A 152 13.33 -2.67 11.73
CA ILE A 152 13.83 -2.90 10.37
C ILE A 152 14.87 -4.02 10.37
N ASP A 153 15.81 -4.00 11.30
CA ASP A 153 16.86 -5.01 11.42
C ASP A 153 16.22 -6.39 11.68
N GLN A 154 15.28 -6.47 12.62
CA GLN A 154 14.54 -7.70 12.91
C GLN A 154 13.71 -8.19 11.72
N TYR A 155 13.08 -7.29 10.97
CA TYR A 155 12.36 -7.67 9.76
C TYR A 155 13.28 -8.39 8.77
N PHE A 156 14.48 -7.91 8.56
CA PHE A 156 15.43 -8.54 7.64
C PHE A 156 16.09 -9.81 8.18
N VAL A 157 16.11 -10.00 9.50
CA VAL A 157 16.44 -11.30 10.12
C VAL A 157 15.37 -12.35 9.80
N GLU A 158 14.10 -11.94 9.88
CA GLU A 158 12.96 -12.83 9.62
C GLU A 158 12.68 -13.10 8.13
N PHE A 159 13.05 -12.14 7.27
CA PHE A 159 12.88 -12.19 5.82
C PHE A 159 14.20 -11.92 5.10
N PRO A 160 15.23 -12.79 5.26
CA PRO A 160 16.57 -12.51 4.75
C PRO A 160 16.64 -12.45 3.23
N LYS A 161 15.82 -13.25 2.53
CA LYS A 161 15.79 -13.23 1.06
C LYS A 161 15.16 -11.95 0.50
N VAL A 162 14.27 -11.29 1.25
CA VAL A 162 13.77 -9.96 0.86
C VAL A 162 14.91 -8.95 0.84
N LYS A 163 15.77 -8.96 1.89
CA LYS A 163 16.94 -8.07 1.94
C LYS A 163 17.89 -8.33 0.76
N THR A 164 18.23 -9.61 0.55
CA THR A 164 19.13 -10.01 -0.55
C THR A 164 18.59 -9.57 -1.91
N PHE A 165 17.29 -9.75 -2.16
CA PHE A 165 16.64 -9.33 -3.40
C PHE A 165 16.70 -7.80 -3.58
N MET A 166 16.43 -7.04 -2.54
CA MET A 166 16.48 -5.58 -2.61
C MET A 166 17.91 -5.06 -2.88
N ASP A 167 18.91 -5.60 -2.17
CA ASP A 167 20.31 -5.23 -2.34
C ASP A 167 20.80 -5.61 -3.76
N GLN A 168 20.43 -6.80 -4.26
CA GLN A 168 20.76 -7.26 -5.61
C GLN A 168 20.12 -6.38 -6.67
N SER A 169 18.83 -6.01 -6.52
CA SER A 169 18.13 -5.14 -7.47
C SER A 169 18.83 -3.78 -7.62
N ILE A 170 19.38 -3.23 -6.53
CA ILE A 170 20.14 -1.98 -6.57
C ILE A 170 21.47 -2.18 -7.31
N THR A 171 22.15 -3.30 -7.07
CA THR A 171 23.42 -3.63 -7.73
C THR A 171 23.20 -3.82 -9.22
N ASP A 172 22.21 -4.61 -9.61
CA ASP A 172 21.87 -4.87 -11.01
C ASP A 172 21.48 -3.58 -11.75
N ALA A 173 20.70 -2.69 -11.09
CA ALA A 173 20.35 -1.40 -11.65
C ALA A 173 21.57 -0.50 -11.91
N ARG A 174 22.57 -0.55 -11.05
CA ARG A 174 23.83 0.20 -11.23
C ARG A 174 24.69 -0.36 -12.33
N GLU A 175 24.77 -1.67 -12.44
CA GLU A 175 25.58 -2.37 -13.44
C GLU A 175 24.95 -2.28 -14.84
N ASN A 176 23.64 -2.49 -14.94
CA ASN A 176 22.93 -2.52 -16.22
C ASN A 176 22.49 -1.13 -16.69
N GLY A 177 22.35 -0.16 -15.78
CA GLY A 177 21.82 1.18 -16.07
C GLY A 177 20.29 1.24 -16.17
N TYR A 178 19.57 0.14 -15.90
CA TYR A 178 18.12 0.06 -15.91
C TYR A 178 17.62 -1.00 -14.91
N VAL A 179 16.32 -1.01 -14.66
CA VAL A 179 15.59 -2.08 -13.98
C VAL A 179 14.49 -2.61 -14.89
N GLU A 180 14.22 -3.91 -14.82
CA GLU A 180 13.11 -4.55 -15.52
C GLU A 180 11.94 -4.81 -14.55
N THR A 181 10.72 -4.73 -15.10
CA THR A 181 9.46 -5.00 -14.37
C THR A 181 8.83 -6.31 -14.83
#